data_1dc608e72fcffbab6af49a5adb619296
#
_entry.id   1dc608e72fcffbab6af49a5adb619296
#
_cell.length_a   1.000
_cell.length_b   1.000
_cell.length_c   1.000
_cell.angle_alpha   90.00
_cell.angle_beta   90.00
_cell.angle_gamma   90.00
#
_symmetry.space_group_name_H-M   'P 1'
#
loop_
_entity.id
_entity.type
_entity.pdbx_description
1 polymer ?
#
loop_
_entity_poly.entity_id
_entity_poly.type
_entity_poly.pdbx_seq_one_letter_code
_entity_poly.pdbx_strand_id
1 'polypeptide(L)'
;MVSRLEADFQKMVVKRLREAYRGLLLVAKTDPGSIQGMPDLIVLCGSQYALLEVKRSATAKKRPNQGYYIEKFGKDTFTAFIYPENEREVIWYMCEFFGLDPNLYFDLKGK
;
A
#
# COMPACT_ATOMS: atom_id res chain seq x y z
N MET A 1 6.43 -14.18 -10.33
CA MET A 1 5.32 -14.81 -9.60
C MET A 1 5.29 -14.33 -8.17
N VAL A 2 4.12 -13.94 -7.69
CA VAL A 2 3.93 -13.45 -6.31
C VAL A 2 3.80 -14.66 -5.38
N SER A 3 4.47 -14.64 -4.22
CA SER A 3 4.34 -15.71 -3.24
C SER A 3 2.94 -15.70 -2.64
N ARG A 4 2.50 -16.86 -2.12
CA ARG A 4 1.20 -16.95 -1.44
C ARG A 4 1.13 -16.03 -0.23
N LEU A 5 2.21 -15.94 0.55
CA LEU A 5 2.28 -15.04 1.72
C LEU A 5 2.11 -13.58 1.32
N GLU A 6 2.75 -13.17 0.23
CA GLU A 6 2.64 -11.82 -0.28
C GLU A 6 1.22 -11.52 -0.77
N ALA A 7 0.63 -12.46 -1.53
CA ALA A 7 -0.74 -12.31 -2.03
C ALA A 7 -1.76 -12.23 -0.89
N ASP A 8 -1.61 -13.06 0.13
CA ASP A 8 -2.50 -13.06 1.29
C ASP A 8 -2.38 -11.76 2.07
N PHE A 9 -1.16 -11.26 2.26
CA PHE A 9 -0.93 -9.99 2.94
C PHE A 9 -1.55 -8.82 2.16
N GLN A 10 -1.34 -8.79 0.84
CA GLN A 10 -1.92 -7.76 -0.02
C GLN A 10 -3.45 -7.75 0.09
N LYS A 11 -4.05 -8.93 0.01
CA LYS A 11 -5.51 -9.07 0.09
C LYS A 11 -6.05 -8.53 1.41
N MET A 12 -5.34 -8.82 2.50
CA MET A 12 -5.71 -8.37 3.83
C MET A 12 -5.62 -6.84 3.94
N VAL A 13 -4.53 -6.25 3.45
CA VAL A 13 -4.36 -4.79 3.49
C VAL A 13 -5.45 -4.09 2.67
N VAL A 14 -5.72 -4.57 1.46
CA VAL A 14 -6.77 -4.00 0.60
C VAL A 14 -8.13 -4.06 1.30
N LYS A 15 -8.47 -5.22 1.86
CA LYS A 15 -9.75 -5.41 2.54
C LYS A 15 -9.90 -4.44 3.72
N ARG A 16 -8.88 -4.32 4.56
CA ARG A 16 -8.92 -3.44 5.73
C ARG A 16 -9.00 -1.98 5.36
N LEU A 17 -8.25 -1.55 4.35
CA LEU A 17 -8.33 -0.17 3.88
C LEU A 17 -9.73 0.16 3.37
N ARG A 18 -10.33 -0.74 2.59
CA ARG A 18 -11.68 -0.55 2.07
C ARG A 18 -12.74 -0.52 3.16
N GLU A 19 -12.59 -1.34 4.18
CA GLU A 19 -13.54 -1.37 5.30
C GLU A 19 -13.36 -0.16 6.22
N ALA A 20 -12.12 0.18 6.57
CA ALA A 20 -11.84 1.26 7.51
C ALA A 20 -12.23 2.63 6.95
N TYR A 21 -12.03 2.84 5.66
CA TYR A 21 -12.19 4.16 5.05
C TYR A 21 -13.22 4.15 3.92
N ARG A 22 -14.31 3.46 4.15
CA ARG A 22 -15.42 3.35 3.20
C ARG A 22 -15.92 4.73 2.82
N GLY A 23 -15.99 5.01 1.52
CA GLY A 23 -16.42 6.30 1.01
C GLY A 23 -15.34 7.38 1.01
N LEU A 24 -14.18 7.12 1.61
CA LEU A 24 -13.07 8.07 1.66
C LEU A 24 -11.90 7.67 0.78
N LEU A 25 -11.63 6.37 0.67
CA LEU A 25 -10.54 5.84 -0.14
C LEU A 25 -11.05 4.99 -1.28
N LEU A 26 -10.38 5.08 -2.42
CA LEU A 26 -10.50 4.09 -3.48
C LEU A 26 -9.17 3.36 -3.56
N VAL A 27 -9.19 2.04 -3.35
CA VAL A 27 -7.99 1.20 -3.42
C VAL A 27 -8.07 0.34 -4.67
N ALA A 28 -7.11 0.53 -5.57
CA ALA A 28 -7.07 -0.20 -6.83
C ALA A 28 -5.78 -1.01 -6.94
N LYS A 29 -5.89 -2.22 -7.49
CA LYS A 29 -4.73 -3.05 -7.82
C LYS A 29 -4.27 -2.70 -9.21
N THR A 30 -2.96 -2.57 -9.40
CA THR A 30 -2.41 -2.34 -10.74
C THR A 30 -2.30 -3.65 -11.50
N ASP A 31 -2.33 -3.56 -12.83
CA ASP A 31 -2.10 -4.71 -13.68
C ASP A 31 -0.59 -4.98 -13.76
N PRO A 32 -0.10 -6.12 -13.24
CA PRO A 32 1.34 -6.39 -13.22
C PRO A 32 1.94 -6.53 -14.61
N GLY A 33 1.13 -6.76 -15.65
CA GLY A 33 1.61 -6.87 -17.02
C GLY A 33 1.72 -5.55 -17.76
N SER A 34 1.18 -4.44 -17.21
CA SER A 34 1.14 -3.16 -17.90
C SER A 34 2.48 -2.44 -17.96
N ILE A 35 3.08 -2.22 -16.79
CA ILE A 35 4.34 -1.50 -16.67
C ILE A 35 5.23 -2.22 -15.67
N GLN A 36 6.41 -2.61 -16.11
CA GLN A 36 7.35 -3.33 -15.26
C GLN A 36 7.75 -2.46 -14.05
N GLY A 37 7.62 -3.02 -12.86
CA GLY A 37 8.00 -2.37 -11.61
C GLY A 37 6.98 -1.39 -11.05
N MET A 38 5.82 -1.24 -11.70
CA MET A 38 4.75 -0.40 -11.16
C MET A 38 4.31 -0.94 -9.80
N PRO A 39 4.12 -0.06 -8.78
CA PRO A 39 3.64 -0.51 -7.47
C PRO A 39 2.30 -1.24 -7.56
N ASP A 40 2.09 -2.21 -6.68
CA ASP A 40 0.92 -3.10 -6.70
C ASP A 40 -0.40 -2.39 -6.47
N LEU A 41 -0.40 -1.35 -5.63
CA LEU A 41 -1.63 -0.69 -5.21
C LEU A 41 -1.55 0.81 -5.45
N ILE A 42 -2.68 1.35 -5.92
CA ILE A 42 -2.90 2.79 -5.97
C ILE A 42 -4.03 3.10 -4.98
N VAL A 43 -3.79 4.03 -4.07
CA VAL A 43 -4.77 4.44 -3.08
C VAL A 43 -5.12 5.90 -3.35
N LEU A 44 -6.37 6.16 -3.68
CA LEU A 44 -6.85 7.51 -4.01
C LEU A 44 -7.66 8.07 -2.85
N CYS A 45 -7.40 9.34 -2.48
CA CYS A 45 -8.12 10.03 -1.44
C CYS A 45 -8.35 11.48 -1.89
N GLY A 46 -9.52 11.77 -2.44
CA GLY A 46 -9.78 13.07 -3.03
C GLY A 46 -8.82 13.36 -4.19
N SER A 47 -8.09 14.46 -4.10
CA SER A 47 -7.09 14.84 -5.11
C SER A 47 -5.70 14.28 -4.82
N GLN A 48 -5.54 13.54 -3.72
CA GLN A 48 -4.26 12.95 -3.33
C GLN A 48 -4.23 11.47 -3.66
N TYR A 49 -3.03 10.92 -3.79
CA TYR A 49 -2.87 9.49 -4.02
C TYR A 49 -1.62 8.96 -3.33
N ALA A 50 -1.61 7.65 -3.11
CA ALA A 50 -0.46 6.93 -2.59
C ALA A 50 -0.21 5.71 -3.46
N LEU A 51 1.06 5.30 -3.53
CA LEU A 51 1.48 4.10 -4.24
C LEU A 51 2.13 3.14 -3.24
N LEU A 52 1.64 1.92 -3.17
CA LEU A 52 2.17 0.93 -2.25
C LEU A 52 2.64 -0.31 -3.03
N GLU A 53 3.86 -0.72 -2.77
CA GLU A 53 4.40 -1.97 -3.30
C GLU A 53 4.41 -2.99 -2.18
N VAL A 54 3.67 -4.09 -2.36
CA VAL A 54 3.49 -5.11 -1.33
C VAL A 54 4.59 -6.15 -1.40
N LYS A 55 5.17 -6.47 -0.23
CA LYS A 55 6.18 -7.51 -0.07
C LYS A 55 5.77 -8.44 1.06
N ARG A 56 6.25 -9.69 1.00
CA ARG A 56 5.94 -10.68 2.05
C ARG A 56 6.71 -10.43 3.35
N SER A 57 7.87 -9.74 3.25
CA SER A 57 8.71 -9.45 4.40
C SER A 57 9.72 -8.36 4.07
N ALA A 58 10.39 -7.83 5.10
CA ALA A 58 11.41 -6.80 4.95
C ALA A 58 12.59 -7.26 4.06
N THR A 59 12.85 -8.57 4.02
CA THR A 59 13.99 -9.14 3.28
C THR A 59 13.62 -9.67 1.91
N ALA A 60 12.36 -9.53 1.49
CA ALA A 60 11.93 -10.02 0.18
C ALA A 60 12.63 -9.27 -0.94
N LYS A 61 13.02 -10.02 -1.98
CA LYS A 61 13.72 -9.45 -3.12
C LYS A 61 12.79 -8.52 -3.90
N LYS A 62 13.30 -7.35 -4.27
CA LYS A 62 12.55 -6.38 -5.07
C LYS A 62 12.71 -6.68 -6.55
N ARG A 63 11.62 -6.51 -7.31
CA ARG A 63 11.65 -6.67 -8.76
C ARG A 63 12.34 -5.47 -9.41
N PRO A 64 12.82 -5.60 -10.68
CA PRO A 64 13.40 -4.45 -11.39
C PRO A 64 12.44 -3.26 -11.42
N ASN A 65 12.98 -2.06 -11.33
CA ASN A 65 12.28 -0.77 -11.41
C ASN A 65 11.36 -0.41 -10.24
N GLN A 66 11.15 -1.30 -9.25
CA GLN A 66 10.30 -0.96 -8.10
C GLN A 66 10.84 0.24 -7.32
N GLY A 67 12.15 0.22 -7.02
CA GLY A 67 12.77 1.34 -6.32
C GLY A 67 12.67 2.64 -7.10
N TYR A 68 12.78 2.57 -8.43
CA TYR A 68 12.67 3.75 -9.29
C TYR A 68 11.31 4.43 -9.13
N TYR A 69 10.21 3.67 -9.20
CA TYR A 69 8.88 4.26 -9.08
C TYR A 69 8.60 4.81 -7.69
N ILE A 70 9.03 4.10 -6.66
CA ILE A 70 8.89 4.57 -5.28
C ILE A 70 9.62 5.89 -5.10
N GLU A 71 10.85 5.99 -5.57
CA GLU A 71 11.64 7.21 -5.44
C GLU A 71 11.08 8.36 -6.28
N LYS A 72 10.72 8.07 -7.53
CA LYS A 72 10.25 9.10 -8.46
C LYS A 72 8.98 9.79 -7.99
N PHE A 73 8.02 9.03 -7.51
CA PHE A 73 6.72 9.57 -7.11
C PHE A 73 6.64 9.95 -5.63
N GLY A 74 7.68 9.64 -4.85
CA GLY A 74 7.68 9.91 -3.41
C GLY A 74 7.83 11.37 -3.02
N LYS A 75 8.12 12.25 -3.98
CA LYS A 75 8.32 13.68 -3.67
C LYS A 75 6.99 14.43 -3.50
N ASP A 76 6.00 14.07 -4.31
CA ASP A 76 4.73 14.79 -4.37
C ASP A 76 3.55 13.97 -3.88
N THR A 77 3.79 12.73 -3.49
CA THR A 77 2.76 11.84 -2.98
C THR A 77 3.38 10.89 -1.97
N PHE A 78 2.56 10.03 -1.38
CA PHE A 78 3.04 9.00 -0.46
C PHE A 78 3.36 7.74 -1.25
N THR A 79 4.59 7.24 -1.15
CA THR A 79 4.98 5.97 -1.76
C THR A 79 5.77 5.15 -0.75
N ALA A 80 5.53 3.83 -0.74
CA ALA A 80 6.24 2.96 0.20
C ALA A 80 6.20 1.51 -0.26
N PHE A 81 7.21 0.75 0.18
CA PHE A 81 7.10 -0.70 0.25
C PHE A 81 6.36 -1.03 1.54
N ILE A 82 5.38 -1.94 1.48
CA ILE A 82 4.64 -2.36 2.66
C ILE A 82 4.74 -3.88 2.83
N TYR A 83 5.10 -4.31 4.04
CA TYR A 83 5.25 -5.72 4.41
C TYR A 83 4.82 -5.86 5.87
N PRO A 84 4.61 -7.10 6.37
CA PRO A 84 4.08 -7.27 7.74
C PRO A 84 4.85 -6.51 8.81
N GLU A 85 6.18 -6.45 8.71
CA GLU A 85 7.00 -5.83 9.75
C GLU A 85 6.85 -4.30 9.81
N ASN A 86 6.47 -3.63 8.70
CA ASN A 86 6.30 -2.18 8.69
C ASN A 86 4.86 -1.74 8.43
N GLU A 87 3.93 -2.66 8.41
CA GLU A 87 2.52 -2.36 8.10
C GLU A 87 1.99 -1.20 8.95
N ARG A 88 2.21 -1.26 10.28
CA ARG A 88 1.72 -0.24 11.20
C ARG A 88 2.28 1.15 10.85
N GLU A 89 3.56 1.22 10.63
CA GLU A 89 4.25 2.48 10.31
C GLU A 89 3.77 3.06 8.98
N VAL A 90 3.71 2.23 7.95
CA VAL A 90 3.30 2.67 6.61
C VAL A 90 1.85 3.18 6.62
N ILE A 91 0.94 2.42 7.23
CA ILE A 91 -0.47 2.83 7.30
C ILE A 91 -0.61 4.13 8.10
N TRP A 92 0.12 4.25 9.21
CA TRP A 92 0.07 5.45 10.03
C TRP A 92 0.47 6.69 9.22
N TYR A 93 1.62 6.64 8.56
CA TYR A 93 2.11 7.79 7.79
C TYR A 93 1.27 8.07 6.55
N MET A 94 0.76 7.04 5.89
CA MET A 94 -0.14 7.25 4.75
C MET A 94 -1.42 7.96 5.19
N CYS A 95 -1.99 7.56 6.33
CA CYS A 95 -3.18 8.21 6.88
C CYS A 95 -2.88 9.67 7.27
N GLU A 96 -1.73 9.93 7.87
CA GLU A 96 -1.33 11.31 8.16
C GLU A 96 -1.25 12.14 6.88
N PHE A 97 -0.67 11.58 5.82
CA PHE A 97 -0.57 12.25 4.53
C PHE A 97 -1.96 12.59 3.97
N PHE A 98 -2.93 11.69 4.11
CA PHE A 98 -4.30 11.91 3.62
C PHE A 98 -5.16 12.72 4.59
N GLY A 99 -4.72 12.94 5.82
CA GLY A 99 -5.55 13.58 6.84
C GLY A 99 -6.61 12.66 7.43
N LEU A 100 -6.36 11.36 7.47
CA LEU A 100 -7.29 10.36 8.00
C LEU A 100 -6.83 9.84 9.35
N ASP A 101 -7.79 9.33 10.15
CA ASP A 101 -7.49 8.70 11.44
C ASP A 101 -6.96 7.29 11.22
N PRO A 102 -5.69 6.99 11.53
CA PRO A 102 -5.13 5.66 11.33
C PRO A 102 -5.76 4.60 12.23
N ASN A 103 -6.37 4.99 13.34
CA ASN A 103 -6.94 4.04 14.28
C ASN A 103 -8.13 3.28 13.70
N LEU A 104 -8.81 3.82 12.70
CA LEU A 104 -9.89 3.09 12.04
C LEU A 104 -9.38 1.79 11.40
N TYR A 105 -8.17 1.82 10.85
CA TYR A 105 -7.54 0.62 10.29
C TYR A 105 -7.11 -0.35 11.41
N PHE A 106 -6.47 0.17 12.44
CA PHE A 106 -5.93 -0.67 13.51
C PHE A 106 -7.02 -1.29 14.37
N ASP A 107 -8.15 -0.62 14.53
CA ASP A 107 -9.29 -1.17 15.26
C ASP A 107 -9.83 -2.42 14.56
N LEU A 108 -9.87 -2.44 13.23
CA LEU A 108 -10.25 -3.64 12.47
C LEU A 108 -9.25 -4.77 12.68
N LYS A 109 -7.96 -4.44 12.75
CA LYS A 109 -6.90 -5.43 12.92
C LYS A 109 -7.00 -6.13 14.28
N GLY A 110 -7.49 -5.44 15.31
CA GLY A 110 -7.66 -5.99 16.65
C GLY A 110 -8.85 -6.92 16.80
N LYS A 111 -9.64 -7.08 15.79
CA LYS A 111 -10.81 -7.96 15.77
C LYS A 111 -10.49 -9.25 15.02
#